data_b42c422cc6480707c50813e98a97efec
#
_entry.id   b42c422cc6480707c50813e98a97efec
#
_cell.length_a   1.000
_cell.length_b   1.000
_cell.length_c   1.000
_cell.angle_alpha   90.00
_cell.angle_beta   90.00
_cell.angle_gamma   90.00
#
_symmetry.space_group_name_H-M   'P 1'
#
loop_
_entity.id
_entity.type
_entity.pdbx_description
1 polymer ?
#
loop_
_entity_poly.entity_id
_entity_poly.type
_entity_poly.pdbx_seq_one_letter_code
_entity_poly.pdbx_strand_id
1 'polypeptide(L)'
;RSNFDGFALRAEDTFGAQETAPVLLKLNPEILACGVIPKIDVTPGTATPISTGGVLPRGADGVVMIENTFPDENTYSGENQIKVVKPIVPSSGVSLAGSDIGAGEVVLRIGEYLGYRETGTLAALGEAKVKVWKKPKVAVISSGNELISPGEQMEIGKVYDSNSTLIAHAVEELGCEAVRFGIVADNDTQIEKVLRQALELDFVLLSGGTSKGEGDLNYQVFENFQKLGVLVHGVSLKPGKPLCLALLEETPAAILPGFPTSSTFTFHKFIAPVLRVMAGLELERSTYIKAKVPQRINSEKGRTEFNLVHLVHNENGFSAYSTGKGSGSITGFARADGFMEIPRNTEMLEAGEITNIHLLGKTARP
;
A
#
# COMPACT_ATOMS: atom_id res chain seq x y z
N ARG A 1 24.10 -22.13 8.99
CA ARG A 1 22.96 -23.03 9.24
C ARG A 1 22.74 -23.95 8.06
N SER A 2 22.17 -25.15 8.29
CA SER A 2 21.82 -26.07 7.22
C SER A 2 20.62 -25.58 6.41
N ASN A 3 20.69 -25.76 5.06
CA ASN A 3 19.59 -25.45 4.14
C ASN A 3 18.62 -26.63 3.94
N PHE A 4 19.02 -27.83 4.36
CA PHE A 4 18.20 -29.05 4.22
C PHE A 4 18.55 -30.09 5.28
N ASP A 5 17.75 -31.13 5.38
CA ASP A 5 18.00 -32.27 6.26
C ASP A 5 19.10 -33.13 5.68
N GLY A 6 19.99 -33.60 6.55
CA GLY A 6 21.13 -34.40 6.14
C GLY A 6 22.19 -34.53 7.22
N PHE A 7 23.46 -34.48 6.82
CA PHE A 7 24.61 -34.68 7.71
C PHE A 7 25.64 -33.58 7.51
N ALA A 8 25.95 -32.87 8.59
CA ALA A 8 27.04 -31.89 8.64
C ALA A 8 28.37 -32.64 8.72
N LEU A 9 29.30 -32.33 7.82
CA LEU A 9 30.57 -33.04 7.66
C LEU A 9 31.62 -32.11 7.02
N ARG A 10 32.84 -32.62 6.86
CA ARG A 10 33.89 -31.95 6.08
C ARG A 10 33.75 -32.36 4.61
N ALA A 11 33.65 -31.42 3.73
CA ALA A 11 33.48 -31.69 2.30
C ALA A 11 34.59 -32.58 1.73
N GLU A 12 35.84 -32.39 2.18
CA GLU A 12 36.98 -33.19 1.76
C GLU A 12 36.85 -34.70 2.09
N ASP A 13 36.13 -35.03 3.17
CA ASP A 13 35.88 -36.42 3.55
C ASP A 13 34.91 -37.11 2.57
N THR A 14 34.24 -36.38 1.70
CA THR A 14 33.31 -36.94 0.69
C THR A 14 33.92 -37.10 -0.69
N PHE A 15 35.18 -36.64 -0.88
CA PHE A 15 35.81 -36.70 -2.20
C PHE A 15 36.02 -38.13 -2.66
N GLY A 16 35.63 -38.41 -3.90
CA GLY A 16 35.65 -39.73 -4.50
C GLY A 16 34.41 -40.58 -4.22
N ALA A 17 33.45 -40.11 -3.39
CA ALA A 17 32.20 -40.81 -3.14
C ALA A 17 31.41 -41.06 -4.42
N GLN A 18 30.96 -42.29 -4.65
CA GLN A 18 30.12 -42.73 -5.76
C GLN A 18 29.14 -43.78 -5.27
N GLU A 19 28.04 -44.01 -5.96
CA GLU A 19 27.06 -45.04 -5.62
C GLU A 19 27.68 -46.44 -5.53
N THR A 20 28.65 -46.72 -6.41
CA THR A 20 29.39 -47.99 -6.45
C THR A 20 30.59 -48.06 -5.46
N ALA A 21 31.01 -46.90 -4.97
CA ALA A 21 32.13 -46.77 -4.02
C ALA A 21 31.80 -45.66 -3.00
N PRO A 22 30.86 -45.91 -2.06
CA PRO A 22 30.48 -44.93 -1.08
C PRO A 22 31.58 -44.69 -0.05
N VAL A 23 31.65 -43.46 0.47
CA VAL A 23 32.53 -43.14 1.60
C VAL A 23 31.78 -43.40 2.89
N LEU A 24 32.47 -44.10 3.83
CA LEU A 24 31.94 -44.41 5.17
C LEU A 24 32.35 -43.31 6.16
N LEU A 25 31.38 -42.74 6.88
CA LEU A 25 31.63 -41.78 7.92
C LEU A 25 30.95 -42.23 9.23
N LYS A 26 31.68 -42.06 10.36
CA LYS A 26 31.17 -42.34 11.69
C LYS A 26 30.20 -41.25 12.13
N LEU A 27 29.02 -41.60 12.65
CA LEU A 27 28.06 -40.66 13.18
C LEU A 27 28.40 -40.22 14.61
N ASN A 28 28.46 -38.93 14.82
CA ASN A 28 28.44 -38.33 16.14
C ASN A 28 27.10 -38.62 16.84
N PRO A 29 27.11 -38.91 18.16
CA PRO A 29 25.91 -39.27 18.93
C PRO A 29 25.04 -38.03 19.28
N GLU A 30 25.01 -37.06 18.41
CA GLU A 30 24.26 -35.78 18.53
C GLU A 30 23.39 -35.58 17.32
N ILE A 31 22.16 -35.06 17.52
CA ILE A 31 21.25 -34.69 16.45
C ILE A 31 20.99 -33.16 16.53
N LEU A 32 21.34 -32.44 15.49
CA LEU A 32 21.26 -30.99 15.44
C LEU A 32 19.93 -30.52 14.81
N ALA A 33 18.87 -30.59 15.62
CA ALA A 33 17.58 -29.97 15.25
C ALA A 33 17.65 -28.43 15.34
N CYS A 34 16.61 -27.73 14.82
CA CYS A 34 16.50 -26.31 15.01
C CYS A 34 16.54 -25.91 16.49
N GLY A 35 17.35 -24.89 16.81
CA GLY A 35 17.52 -24.38 18.18
C GLY A 35 18.51 -25.16 19.04
N VAL A 36 19.02 -26.31 18.58
CA VAL A 36 20.06 -27.06 19.27
C VAL A 36 21.43 -26.42 19.00
N ILE A 37 22.20 -26.21 20.09
CA ILE A 37 23.57 -25.72 19.99
C ILE A 37 24.48 -26.95 19.90
N PRO A 38 25.34 -27.06 18.85
CA PRO A 38 26.28 -28.16 18.71
C PRO A 38 27.25 -28.24 19.90
N LYS A 39 27.51 -29.45 20.39
CA LYS A 39 28.44 -29.73 21.49
C LYS A 39 29.64 -30.60 21.05
N ILE A 40 29.50 -31.29 19.93
CA ILE A 40 30.51 -32.19 19.39
C ILE A 40 31.05 -31.62 18.10
N ASP A 41 32.36 -31.47 17.99
CA ASP A 41 33.05 -31.04 16.79
C ASP A 41 33.05 -32.15 15.73
N VAL A 42 32.91 -31.78 14.48
CA VAL A 42 33.15 -32.70 13.36
C VAL A 42 34.65 -32.78 13.09
N THR A 43 35.17 -34.00 13.17
CA THR A 43 36.56 -34.32 12.90
C THR A 43 36.68 -35.13 11.61
N PRO A 44 37.90 -35.35 11.05
CA PRO A 44 38.07 -36.19 9.87
C PRO A 44 37.42 -37.57 10.01
N GLY A 45 36.63 -37.97 9.01
CA GLY A 45 35.89 -39.24 9.01
C GLY A 45 34.63 -39.29 9.86
N THR A 46 34.17 -38.12 10.40
CA THR A 46 32.93 -38.06 11.18
C THR A 46 31.86 -37.17 10.53
N ALA A 47 30.60 -37.44 10.84
CA ALA A 47 29.45 -36.64 10.42
C ALA A 47 28.43 -36.49 11.55
N THR A 48 27.69 -35.41 11.59
CA THR A 48 26.63 -35.15 12.59
C THR A 48 25.27 -34.97 11.89
N PRO A 49 24.26 -35.76 12.26
CA PRO A 49 22.90 -35.56 11.76
C PRO A 49 22.40 -34.13 12.03
N ILE A 50 21.90 -33.49 11.01
CA ILE A 50 21.45 -32.08 11.08
C ILE A 50 20.13 -31.89 10.30
N SER A 51 19.20 -31.19 10.93
CA SER A 51 17.96 -30.77 10.27
C SER A 51 18.09 -29.40 9.60
N THR A 52 17.22 -29.13 8.66
CA THR A 52 17.05 -27.80 8.04
C THR A 52 16.98 -26.71 9.11
N GLY A 53 17.76 -25.64 8.96
CA GLY A 53 17.87 -24.55 9.95
C GLY A 53 18.76 -24.85 11.15
N GLY A 54 19.25 -26.08 11.30
CA GLY A 54 20.20 -26.48 12.35
C GLY A 54 21.52 -25.69 12.31
N VAL A 55 22.12 -25.48 13.45
CA VAL A 55 23.43 -24.80 13.56
C VAL A 55 24.51 -25.74 13.14
N LEU A 56 25.37 -25.31 12.20
CA LEU A 56 26.51 -26.13 11.77
C LEU A 56 27.52 -26.32 12.91
N PRO A 57 27.94 -27.55 13.22
CA PRO A 57 28.93 -27.80 14.25
C PRO A 57 30.33 -27.34 13.81
N ARG A 58 31.18 -27.03 14.77
CA ARG A 58 32.56 -26.68 14.49
C ARG A 58 33.26 -27.83 13.75
N GLY A 59 34.11 -27.51 12.77
CA GLY A 59 34.82 -28.47 11.94
C GLY A 59 34.08 -28.93 10.70
N ALA A 60 32.73 -28.80 10.64
CA ALA A 60 31.97 -29.03 9.42
C ALA A 60 32.01 -27.77 8.53
N ASP A 61 32.17 -27.98 7.23
CA ASP A 61 32.18 -26.94 6.20
C ASP A 61 31.12 -27.18 5.14
N GLY A 62 30.33 -28.26 5.23
CA GLY A 62 29.24 -28.57 4.32
C GLY A 62 28.18 -29.49 4.93
N VAL A 63 27.07 -29.61 4.24
CA VAL A 63 25.99 -30.54 4.58
C VAL A 63 25.69 -31.38 3.34
N VAL A 64 25.74 -32.71 3.49
CA VAL A 64 25.25 -33.63 2.48
C VAL A 64 23.77 -33.92 2.75
N MET A 65 22.95 -33.87 1.68
CA MET A 65 21.52 -34.16 1.78
C MET A 65 21.28 -35.60 2.19
N ILE A 66 20.24 -35.88 2.94
CA ILE A 66 19.90 -37.22 3.41
C ILE A 66 19.68 -38.18 2.23
N GLU A 67 19.19 -37.71 1.10
CA GLU A 67 18.94 -38.49 -0.13
C GLU A 67 20.22 -39.00 -0.80
N ASN A 68 21.36 -38.40 -0.45
CA ASN A 68 22.68 -38.82 -0.95
C ASN A 68 23.43 -39.68 0.09
N THR A 69 22.72 -40.26 1.06
CA THR A 69 23.29 -41.07 2.11
C THR A 69 22.45 -42.33 2.38
N PHE A 70 23.09 -43.39 2.87
CA PHE A 70 22.42 -44.61 3.30
C PHE A 70 23.01 -45.08 4.64
N PRO A 71 22.18 -45.65 5.52
CA PRO A 71 22.71 -46.33 6.72
C PRO A 71 23.68 -47.48 6.32
N ASP A 72 24.74 -47.67 7.07
CA ASP A 72 25.55 -48.86 6.90
C ASP A 72 24.97 -50.00 7.73
N GLU A 73 24.29 -50.94 7.07
CA GLU A 73 23.66 -52.13 7.69
C GLU A 73 24.70 -53.19 8.12
N ASN A 74 25.97 -53.06 7.70
CA ASN A 74 27.03 -54.06 7.95
C ASN A 74 27.89 -53.75 9.18
N THR A 75 27.40 -52.94 10.12
CA THR A 75 28.18 -52.58 11.34
C THR A 75 28.27 -53.75 12.31
N TYR A 76 29.25 -54.63 12.11
CA TYR A 76 29.68 -55.62 13.08
C TYR A 76 30.34 -55.02 14.33
N SER A 77 30.65 -53.72 14.32
CA SER A 77 31.37 -52.99 15.39
C SER A 77 30.49 -52.22 16.36
N GLY A 78 29.16 -52.21 16.18
CA GLY A 78 28.25 -51.42 17.04
C GLY A 78 28.37 -49.88 16.85
N GLU A 79 29.15 -49.41 15.89
CA GLU A 79 29.31 -48.00 15.58
C GLU A 79 28.29 -47.55 14.52
N ASN A 80 27.48 -46.52 14.79
CA ASN A 80 26.59 -45.92 13.81
C ASN A 80 27.41 -45.23 12.70
N GLN A 81 27.29 -45.73 11.47
CA GLN A 81 27.97 -45.17 10.30
C GLN A 81 26.98 -44.90 9.19
N ILE A 82 27.34 -43.95 8.33
CA ILE A 82 26.60 -43.64 7.07
C ILE A 82 27.51 -43.85 5.88
N LYS A 83 26.89 -44.23 4.77
CA LYS A 83 27.46 -44.26 3.42
C LYS A 83 27.09 -43.00 2.69
N VAL A 84 28.07 -42.20 2.32
CA VAL A 84 27.88 -41.02 1.45
C VAL A 84 28.16 -41.45 0.02
N VAL A 85 27.22 -41.24 -0.88
CA VAL A 85 27.30 -41.68 -2.31
C VAL A 85 27.55 -40.55 -3.29
N LYS A 86 27.55 -39.31 -2.81
CA LYS A 86 27.78 -38.14 -3.64
C LYS A 86 28.71 -37.13 -2.96
N PRO A 87 29.81 -36.71 -3.61
CA PRO A 87 30.72 -35.75 -3.00
C PRO A 87 30.07 -34.36 -2.98
N ILE A 88 30.44 -33.55 -2.00
CA ILE A 88 30.06 -32.15 -1.88
C ILE A 88 31.31 -31.25 -1.89
N VAL A 89 31.12 -29.98 -2.17
CA VAL A 89 32.16 -28.95 -2.05
C VAL A 89 31.95 -28.15 -0.76
N PRO A 90 32.99 -27.47 -0.22
CA PRO A 90 32.83 -26.57 0.91
C PRO A 90 31.69 -25.56 0.70
N SER A 91 30.95 -25.28 1.76
CA SER A 91 29.74 -24.44 1.79
C SER A 91 28.51 -25.03 1.10
N SER A 92 28.57 -26.26 0.57
CA SER A 92 27.37 -26.94 0.07
C SER A 92 26.31 -27.07 1.15
N GLY A 93 25.06 -26.66 0.87
CA GLY A 93 23.94 -26.80 1.79
C GLY A 93 24.02 -25.94 3.03
N VAL A 94 24.81 -24.89 3.04
CA VAL A 94 25.04 -24.01 4.20
C VAL A 94 24.66 -22.57 3.87
N SER A 95 23.78 -21.99 4.67
CA SER A 95 23.59 -20.55 4.71
C SER A 95 24.67 -19.92 5.59
N LEU A 96 25.56 -19.17 4.94
CA LEU A 96 26.64 -18.47 5.61
C LEU A 96 26.13 -17.21 6.36
N ALA A 97 26.84 -16.80 7.41
CA ALA A 97 26.54 -15.54 8.07
C ALA A 97 26.71 -14.35 7.11
N GLY A 98 25.70 -13.46 7.06
CA GLY A 98 25.74 -12.29 6.20
C GLY A 98 25.45 -12.55 4.71
N SER A 99 25.07 -13.78 4.30
CA SER A 99 24.74 -14.09 2.90
C SER A 99 23.39 -13.51 2.45
N ASP A 100 22.49 -13.24 3.39
CA ASP A 100 21.20 -12.57 3.14
C ASP A 100 21.28 -11.10 3.54
N ILE A 101 21.65 -10.82 4.79
CA ILE A 101 21.81 -9.46 5.31
C ILE A 101 23.19 -9.35 5.96
N GLY A 102 24.04 -8.50 5.40
CA GLY A 102 25.38 -8.24 5.93
C GLY A 102 25.37 -7.31 7.16
N ALA A 103 26.32 -7.48 8.06
CA ALA A 103 26.49 -6.55 9.17
C ALA A 103 26.82 -5.13 8.66
N GLY A 104 26.03 -4.13 9.08
CA GLY A 104 26.17 -2.73 8.61
C GLY A 104 25.45 -2.42 7.30
N GLU A 105 24.77 -3.38 6.69
CA GLU A 105 23.95 -3.16 5.52
C GLU A 105 22.70 -2.33 5.89
N VAL A 106 22.37 -1.36 5.02
CA VAL A 106 21.15 -0.56 5.16
C VAL A 106 19.98 -1.34 4.57
N VAL A 107 19.12 -1.88 5.41
CA VAL A 107 17.98 -2.71 4.99
C VAL A 107 16.77 -1.86 4.60
N LEU A 108 16.48 -0.81 5.37
CA LEU A 108 15.38 0.13 5.12
C LEU A 108 15.86 1.57 5.33
N ARG A 109 15.25 2.50 4.62
CA ARG A 109 15.56 3.93 4.72
C ARG A 109 14.38 4.71 5.26
N ILE A 110 14.67 5.89 5.81
CA ILE A 110 13.63 6.85 6.19
C ILE A 110 12.80 7.25 4.96
N GLY A 111 11.46 7.28 5.11
CA GLY A 111 10.53 7.59 4.02
C GLY A 111 9.98 6.36 3.29
N GLU A 112 10.55 5.17 3.50
CA GLU A 112 10.00 3.94 2.94
C GLU A 112 8.68 3.55 3.64
N TYR A 113 7.71 3.09 2.86
CA TYR A 113 6.43 2.60 3.38
C TYR A 113 6.62 1.23 4.03
N LEU A 114 6.17 1.10 5.28
CA LEU A 114 6.25 -0.16 6.03
C LEU A 114 5.04 -1.05 5.75
N GLY A 115 5.11 -1.82 4.69
CA GLY A 115 4.15 -2.89 4.38
C GLY A 115 4.52 -4.20 5.09
N TYR A 116 3.89 -5.30 4.67
CA TYR A 116 4.13 -6.63 5.26
C TYR A 116 5.56 -7.15 5.02
N ARG A 117 6.21 -6.76 3.92
CA ARG A 117 7.59 -7.16 3.60
C ARG A 117 8.58 -6.49 4.54
N GLU A 118 8.46 -5.18 4.68
CA GLU A 118 9.35 -4.35 5.49
C GLU A 118 9.20 -4.69 6.97
N THR A 119 7.96 -4.87 7.44
CA THR A 119 7.70 -5.29 8.83
C THR A 119 8.20 -6.71 9.10
N GLY A 120 8.09 -7.63 8.13
CA GLY A 120 8.66 -8.98 8.22
C GLY A 120 10.18 -8.94 8.30
N THR A 121 10.84 -8.10 7.51
CA THR A 121 12.29 -7.90 7.53
C THR A 121 12.76 -7.33 8.86
N LEU A 122 12.08 -6.30 9.39
CA LEU A 122 12.38 -5.74 10.72
C LEU A 122 12.26 -6.80 11.83
N ALA A 123 11.20 -7.62 11.76
CA ALA A 123 11.02 -8.71 12.71
C ALA A 123 12.15 -9.77 12.63
N ALA A 124 12.62 -10.10 11.40
CA ALA A 124 13.74 -11.01 11.19
C ALA A 124 15.07 -10.46 11.76
N LEU A 125 15.23 -9.14 11.80
CA LEU A 125 16.36 -8.45 12.43
C LEU A 125 16.23 -8.34 13.94
N GLY A 126 15.08 -8.72 14.52
CA GLY A 126 14.81 -8.59 15.95
C GLY A 126 14.30 -7.20 16.38
N GLU A 127 13.99 -6.32 15.45
CA GLU A 127 13.50 -4.97 15.74
C GLU A 127 12.01 -5.01 16.10
N ALA A 128 11.71 -4.85 17.38
CA ALA A 128 10.34 -4.86 17.90
C ALA A 128 9.63 -3.50 17.73
N LYS A 129 10.37 -2.40 17.64
CA LYS A 129 9.83 -1.03 17.54
C LYS A 129 10.72 -0.16 16.66
N VAL A 130 10.09 0.55 15.74
CA VAL A 130 10.76 1.55 14.89
C VAL A 130 10.05 2.89 15.00
N LYS A 131 10.78 3.98 14.78
CA LYS A 131 10.20 5.32 14.70
C LYS A 131 9.56 5.50 13.33
N VAL A 132 8.30 5.92 13.32
CA VAL A 132 7.53 6.19 12.12
C VAL A 132 6.95 7.60 12.17
N TRP A 133 6.53 8.15 11.04
CA TRP A 133 5.75 9.38 11.01
C TRP A 133 4.43 9.18 11.76
N LYS A 134 4.02 10.19 12.54
CA LYS A 134 2.69 10.21 13.16
C LYS A 134 1.65 10.30 12.03
N LYS A 135 0.60 9.49 12.12
CA LYS A 135 -0.53 9.60 11.19
C LYS A 135 -1.26 10.92 11.41
N PRO A 136 -1.41 11.77 10.38
CA PRO A 136 -2.22 12.98 10.49
C PRO A 136 -3.68 12.64 10.80
N LYS A 137 -4.30 13.38 11.70
CA LYS A 137 -5.72 13.30 12.01
C LYS A 137 -6.49 14.30 11.17
N VAL A 138 -7.45 13.81 10.39
CA VAL A 138 -8.23 14.60 9.45
C VAL A 138 -9.68 14.62 9.87
N ALA A 139 -10.21 15.79 10.20
CA ALA A 139 -11.63 15.97 10.44
C ALA A 139 -12.42 15.81 9.15
N VAL A 140 -13.48 15.01 9.17
CA VAL A 140 -14.43 14.85 8.06
C VAL A 140 -15.81 15.27 8.55
N ILE A 141 -16.33 16.35 7.95
CA ILE A 141 -17.59 16.99 8.32
C ILE A 141 -18.49 17.02 7.09
N SER A 142 -19.75 16.67 7.20
CA SER A 142 -20.76 16.90 6.16
C SER A 142 -21.73 18.00 6.60
N SER A 143 -22.07 18.92 5.69
CA SER A 143 -23.05 19.98 5.95
C SER A 143 -24.15 19.92 4.90
N GLY A 144 -25.39 20.04 5.36
CA GLY A 144 -26.57 20.04 4.51
C GLY A 144 -27.83 19.65 5.29
N ASN A 145 -28.85 20.49 5.20
CA ASN A 145 -30.16 20.21 5.83
C ASN A 145 -30.89 19.04 5.13
N GLU A 146 -30.49 18.69 3.90
CA GLU A 146 -31.02 17.56 3.14
C GLU A 146 -30.38 16.22 3.55
N LEU A 147 -29.27 16.23 4.28
CA LEU A 147 -28.50 15.03 4.57
C LEU A 147 -29.11 14.22 5.73
N ILE A 148 -29.08 12.90 5.60
CA ILE A 148 -29.36 11.93 6.65
C ILE A 148 -28.27 10.85 6.68
N SER A 149 -28.10 10.20 7.82
CA SER A 149 -27.10 9.14 7.96
C SER A 149 -27.56 7.85 7.25
N PRO A 150 -26.63 7.09 6.64
CA PRO A 150 -26.95 5.75 6.13
C PRO A 150 -27.59 4.88 7.23
N GLY A 151 -28.73 4.25 6.91
CA GLY A 151 -29.50 3.42 7.84
C GLY A 151 -30.69 4.13 8.50
N GLU A 152 -30.76 5.47 8.44
CA GLU A 152 -31.95 6.20 8.84
C GLU A 152 -33.09 6.03 7.81
N GLN A 153 -34.35 6.27 8.25
CA GLN A 153 -35.49 6.17 7.35
C GLN A 153 -35.46 7.29 6.31
N MET A 154 -35.60 6.93 5.03
CA MET A 154 -35.64 7.90 3.95
C MET A 154 -36.91 8.74 3.98
N GLU A 155 -36.75 10.03 3.88
CA GLU A 155 -37.83 11.02 3.78
C GLU A 155 -37.75 11.78 2.44
N ILE A 156 -38.88 12.34 2.01
CA ILE A 156 -38.94 13.17 0.80
C ILE A 156 -38.03 14.41 0.97
N GLY A 157 -37.16 14.65 0.02
CA GLY A 157 -36.20 15.78 0.03
C GLY A 157 -34.90 15.49 0.77
N LYS A 158 -34.74 14.30 1.35
CA LYS A 158 -33.50 13.88 2.00
C LYS A 158 -32.61 13.07 1.07
N VAL A 159 -31.31 13.05 1.39
CA VAL A 159 -30.27 12.30 0.67
C VAL A 159 -29.34 11.67 1.71
N TYR A 160 -28.93 10.43 1.50
CA TYR A 160 -27.94 9.81 2.39
C TYR A 160 -26.57 10.45 2.20
N ASP A 161 -25.88 10.72 3.34
CA ASP A 161 -24.51 11.21 3.34
C ASP A 161 -23.55 10.11 2.89
N SER A 162 -23.24 10.10 1.60
CA SER A 162 -22.23 9.24 1.01
C SER A 162 -20.84 9.83 1.05
N ASN A 163 -20.72 11.16 1.12
CA ASN A 163 -19.45 11.88 1.02
C ASN A 163 -18.58 11.63 2.26
N SER A 164 -19.16 11.69 3.47
CA SER A 164 -18.36 11.43 4.68
C SER A 164 -17.71 10.04 4.67
N THR A 165 -18.44 9.03 4.18
CA THR A 165 -17.91 7.67 4.07
C THR A 165 -16.81 7.58 3.02
N LEU A 166 -17.04 8.15 1.84
CA LEU A 166 -16.09 8.14 0.73
C LEU A 166 -14.80 8.87 1.10
N ILE A 167 -14.92 10.10 1.64
CA ILE A 167 -13.78 10.94 2.01
C ILE A 167 -12.99 10.31 3.17
N ALA A 168 -13.68 9.77 4.20
CA ALA A 168 -13.00 9.14 5.33
C ALA A 168 -12.16 7.95 4.89
N HIS A 169 -12.69 7.05 4.05
CA HIS A 169 -11.92 5.93 3.52
C HIS A 169 -10.77 6.41 2.61
N ALA A 170 -10.99 7.44 1.79
CA ALA A 170 -9.92 8.01 0.96
C ALA A 170 -8.78 8.62 1.80
N VAL A 171 -9.08 9.22 2.95
CA VAL A 171 -8.11 9.70 3.93
C VAL A 171 -7.33 8.54 4.56
N GLU A 172 -8.03 7.46 4.95
CA GLU A 172 -7.42 6.27 5.54
C GLU A 172 -6.49 5.54 4.56
N GLU A 173 -6.85 5.47 3.27
CA GLU A 173 -6.00 4.90 2.22
C GLU A 173 -4.67 5.66 2.04
N LEU A 174 -4.61 6.92 2.41
CA LEU A 174 -3.41 7.75 2.41
C LEU A 174 -2.55 7.58 3.68
N GLY A 175 -2.94 6.67 4.58
CA GLY A 175 -2.23 6.42 5.84
C GLY A 175 -2.53 7.44 6.93
N CYS A 176 -3.55 8.29 6.76
CA CYS A 176 -4.04 9.22 7.76
C CYS A 176 -5.13 8.58 8.65
N GLU A 177 -5.53 9.25 9.71
CA GLU A 177 -6.64 8.87 10.60
C GLU A 177 -7.84 9.79 10.32
N ALA A 178 -8.97 9.24 9.85
CA ALA A 178 -10.18 10.00 9.61
C ALA A 178 -11.02 10.10 10.90
N VAL A 179 -11.30 11.32 11.34
CA VAL A 179 -12.17 11.61 12.49
C VAL A 179 -13.49 12.20 11.97
N ARG A 180 -14.55 11.41 12.02
CA ARG A 180 -15.88 11.83 11.52
C ARG A 180 -16.62 12.65 12.56
N PHE A 181 -17.02 13.85 12.19
CA PHE A 181 -17.83 14.75 13.02
C PHE A 181 -19.35 14.62 12.74
N GLY A 182 -19.71 13.84 11.71
CA GLY A 182 -21.10 13.64 11.32
C GLY A 182 -21.68 14.76 10.46
N ILE A 183 -23.01 14.81 10.42
CA ILE A 183 -23.78 15.78 9.67
C ILE A 183 -24.06 17.01 10.53
N VAL A 184 -23.74 18.19 10.02
CA VAL A 184 -24.01 19.49 10.65
C VAL A 184 -25.09 20.20 9.83
N ALA A 185 -26.09 20.73 10.51
CA ALA A 185 -27.11 21.54 9.83
C ALA A 185 -26.50 22.83 9.26
N ASP A 186 -27.10 23.34 8.20
CA ASP A 186 -26.70 24.60 7.58
C ASP A 186 -27.08 25.78 8.51
N ASN A 187 -26.26 25.96 9.52
CA ASN A 187 -26.39 27.00 10.54
C ASN A 187 -25.00 27.46 10.97
N ASP A 188 -24.71 28.76 10.82
CA ASP A 188 -23.40 29.36 11.08
C ASP A 188 -22.84 29.01 12.45
N THR A 189 -23.64 29.12 13.49
CA THR A 189 -23.22 28.86 14.87
C THR A 189 -22.84 27.40 15.11
N GLN A 190 -23.60 26.47 14.50
CA GLN A 190 -23.31 25.04 14.60
C GLN A 190 -22.07 24.67 13.79
N ILE A 191 -21.94 25.18 12.59
CA ILE A 191 -20.77 24.97 11.72
C ILE A 191 -19.52 25.51 12.41
N GLU A 192 -19.56 26.74 12.92
CA GLU A 192 -18.42 27.36 13.62
C GLU A 192 -18.03 26.55 14.87
N LYS A 193 -19.00 26.11 15.67
CA LYS A 193 -18.75 25.28 16.84
C LYS A 193 -18.02 23.98 16.50
N VAL A 194 -18.47 23.28 15.47
CA VAL A 194 -17.86 22.01 15.02
C VAL A 194 -16.48 22.28 14.43
N LEU A 195 -16.32 23.34 13.63
CA LEU A 195 -15.02 23.72 13.07
C LEU A 195 -13.99 24.03 14.17
N ARG A 196 -14.35 24.76 15.23
CA ARG A 196 -13.43 25.02 16.35
C ARG A 196 -12.92 23.74 17.02
N GLN A 197 -13.76 22.71 17.13
CA GLN A 197 -13.32 21.39 17.61
C GLN A 197 -12.43 20.67 16.57
N ALA A 198 -12.78 20.78 15.30
CA ALA A 198 -12.04 20.15 14.21
C ALA A 198 -10.64 20.77 14.00
N LEU A 199 -10.45 22.05 14.34
CA LEU A 199 -9.15 22.75 14.26
C LEU A 199 -8.11 22.24 15.29
N GLU A 200 -8.51 21.41 16.25
CA GLU A 200 -7.58 20.68 17.11
C GLU A 200 -6.88 19.51 16.40
N LEU A 201 -7.34 19.17 15.18
CA LEU A 201 -6.77 18.13 14.34
C LEU A 201 -5.81 18.72 13.30
N ASP A 202 -5.14 17.84 12.54
CA ASP A 202 -4.08 18.25 11.63
C ASP A 202 -4.62 18.78 10.27
N PHE A 203 -5.86 18.43 9.89
CA PHE A 203 -6.53 18.91 8.67
C PHE A 203 -8.05 18.87 8.82
N VAL A 204 -8.78 19.79 8.16
CA VAL A 204 -10.25 19.83 8.18
C VAL A 204 -10.82 19.69 6.78
N LEU A 205 -11.70 18.71 6.57
CA LEU A 205 -12.46 18.50 5.34
C LEU A 205 -13.94 18.68 5.65
N LEU A 206 -14.58 19.63 4.98
CA LEU A 206 -16.00 19.87 5.03
C LEU A 206 -16.60 19.58 3.65
N SER A 207 -17.67 18.82 3.55
CA SER A 207 -18.38 18.51 2.31
C SER A 207 -19.75 19.11 2.31
N GLY A 208 -20.09 19.90 1.28
CA GLY A 208 -21.34 20.60 1.12
C GLY A 208 -21.19 22.12 1.18
N GLY A 209 -22.27 22.86 0.94
CA GLY A 209 -22.33 24.32 1.08
C GLY A 209 -21.37 25.11 0.20
N THR A 210 -21.09 24.65 -1.02
CA THR A 210 -20.15 25.31 -1.94
C THR A 210 -20.83 25.99 -3.14
N SER A 211 -22.15 26.06 -3.16
CA SER A 211 -22.91 26.66 -4.26
C SER A 211 -22.95 28.19 -4.13
N LYS A 212 -22.70 28.92 -5.21
CA LYS A 212 -22.85 30.40 -5.26
C LYS A 212 -24.30 30.84 -5.14
N GLY A 213 -24.98 30.55 -4.04
CA GLY A 213 -26.32 31.01 -3.72
C GLY A 213 -26.35 31.65 -2.33
N GLU A 214 -27.51 32.15 -1.91
CA GLU A 214 -27.74 32.69 -0.56
C GLU A 214 -27.44 31.69 0.58
N GLY A 215 -27.02 30.44 0.25
CA GLY A 215 -26.73 29.32 1.16
C GLY A 215 -25.27 28.87 1.22
N ASP A 216 -24.28 29.68 0.77
CA ASP A 216 -22.84 29.31 0.94
C ASP A 216 -22.34 29.68 2.36
N LEU A 217 -23.07 29.16 3.37
CA LEU A 217 -22.76 29.40 4.79
C LEU A 217 -21.37 28.92 5.17
N ASN A 218 -20.96 27.78 4.64
CA ASN A 218 -19.65 27.19 4.95
C ASN A 218 -18.50 28.11 4.54
N TYR A 219 -18.60 28.73 3.37
CA TYR A 219 -17.62 29.70 2.89
C TYR A 219 -17.60 30.94 3.78
N GLN A 220 -18.78 31.49 4.14
CA GLN A 220 -18.90 32.66 5.01
C GLN A 220 -18.31 32.39 6.42
N VAL A 221 -18.57 31.19 6.97
CA VAL A 221 -17.99 30.81 8.24
C VAL A 221 -16.45 30.71 8.16
N PHE A 222 -15.90 30.18 7.05
CA PHE A 222 -14.45 30.13 6.83
C PHE A 222 -13.83 31.54 6.74
N GLU A 223 -14.52 32.52 6.10
CA GLU A 223 -14.05 33.91 6.04
C GLU A 223 -14.00 34.61 7.39
N ASN A 224 -14.84 34.19 8.35
CA ASN A 224 -14.89 34.78 9.68
C ASN A 224 -13.71 34.36 10.59
N PHE A 225 -12.95 33.32 10.21
CA PHE A 225 -11.76 32.92 10.96
C PHE A 225 -10.62 33.93 10.72
N GLN A 226 -10.08 34.46 11.81
CA GLN A 226 -8.92 35.35 11.79
C GLN A 226 -7.64 34.58 11.46
N LYS A 227 -6.67 35.22 10.80
CA LYS A 227 -5.44 34.66 10.24
C LYS A 227 -5.66 33.83 8.95
N LEU A 228 -5.25 34.42 7.85
CA LEU A 228 -5.24 33.93 6.47
C LEU A 228 -6.62 33.59 5.89
N GLY A 229 -7.47 32.82 6.55
CA GLY A 229 -8.83 32.50 6.05
C GLY A 229 -8.81 31.75 4.71
N VAL A 230 -9.73 32.10 3.83
CA VAL A 230 -9.85 31.50 2.50
C VAL A 230 -8.73 31.92 1.56
N LEU A 231 -8.00 30.95 1.02
CA LEU A 231 -6.91 31.16 0.06
C LEU A 231 -7.35 31.01 -1.40
N VAL A 232 -8.24 30.07 -1.66
CA VAL A 232 -8.77 29.78 -3.00
C VAL A 232 -10.25 29.51 -2.91
N HIS A 233 -11.05 30.19 -3.71
CA HIS A 233 -12.47 29.93 -3.87
C HIS A 233 -12.80 29.69 -5.35
N GLY A 234 -12.96 28.44 -5.70
CA GLY A 234 -13.23 27.98 -7.05
C GLY A 234 -11.98 27.69 -7.86
N VAL A 235 -12.03 26.61 -8.62
CA VAL A 235 -10.95 26.13 -9.50
C VAL A 235 -11.49 25.88 -10.91
N SER A 236 -10.62 25.97 -11.93
CA SER A 236 -10.98 25.71 -13.32
C SER A 236 -11.02 24.21 -13.61
N LEU A 237 -11.89 23.49 -12.91
CA LEU A 237 -12.06 22.04 -12.99
C LEU A 237 -13.51 21.67 -13.29
N LYS A 238 -13.74 20.56 -14.00
CA LYS A 238 -15.04 19.96 -14.29
C LYS A 238 -14.95 18.42 -14.17
N PRO A 239 -15.71 17.79 -13.24
CA PRO A 239 -16.47 18.43 -12.17
C PRO A 239 -15.57 18.94 -11.04
N GLY A 240 -16.07 19.82 -10.15
CA GLY A 240 -15.33 20.25 -8.97
C GLY A 240 -15.01 21.74 -8.88
N LYS A 241 -15.63 22.57 -9.76
CA LYS A 241 -15.42 24.04 -9.77
C LYS A 241 -15.48 24.70 -8.39
N PRO A 242 -16.46 24.38 -7.49
CA PRO A 242 -16.65 25.14 -6.26
C PRO A 242 -15.76 24.70 -5.09
N LEU A 243 -14.61 24.08 -5.33
CA LEU A 243 -13.63 23.79 -4.27
C LEU A 243 -13.21 25.08 -3.57
N CYS A 244 -13.17 25.06 -2.22
CA CYS A 244 -12.56 26.10 -1.41
C CYS A 244 -11.36 25.53 -0.64
N LEU A 245 -10.25 26.26 -0.63
CA LEU A 245 -9.05 25.94 0.16
C LEU A 245 -8.79 27.09 1.13
N ALA A 246 -8.51 26.76 2.36
CA ALA A 246 -8.32 27.72 3.43
C ALA A 246 -7.17 27.31 4.37
N LEU A 247 -6.66 28.29 5.12
CA LEU A 247 -5.85 28.08 6.30
C LEU A 247 -6.57 28.77 7.47
N LEU A 248 -7.21 27.99 8.31
CA LEU A 248 -7.98 28.49 9.44
C LEU A 248 -7.09 28.44 10.68
N GLU A 249 -6.76 29.61 11.23
CA GLU A 249 -5.73 29.76 12.26
C GLU A 249 -4.36 29.24 11.75
N GLU A 250 -4.02 27.99 12.05
CA GLU A 250 -2.80 27.32 11.57
C GLU A 250 -3.12 25.95 10.93
N THR A 251 -4.42 25.59 10.85
CA THR A 251 -4.87 24.30 10.35
C THR A 251 -5.35 24.41 8.90
N PRO A 252 -4.78 23.62 7.98
CA PRO A 252 -5.27 23.54 6.60
C PRO A 252 -6.70 23.02 6.58
N ALA A 253 -7.53 23.64 5.78
CA ALA A 253 -8.93 23.27 5.64
C ALA A 253 -9.39 23.33 4.19
N ALA A 254 -10.37 22.52 3.83
CA ALA A 254 -10.99 22.56 2.52
C ALA A 254 -12.50 22.31 2.61
N ILE A 255 -13.25 23.03 1.77
CA ILE A 255 -14.65 22.74 1.50
C ILE A 255 -14.74 22.04 0.14
N LEU A 256 -15.16 20.78 0.16
CA LEU A 256 -15.33 19.94 -1.01
C LEU A 256 -16.75 20.08 -1.56
N PRO A 257 -16.95 19.98 -2.89
CA PRO A 257 -18.27 20.01 -3.49
C PRO A 257 -19.22 18.95 -2.93
N GLY A 258 -20.51 19.26 -2.82
CA GLY A 258 -21.54 18.34 -2.31
C GLY A 258 -21.78 17.12 -3.20
N PHE A 259 -21.56 17.20 -4.52
CA PHE A 259 -21.70 16.05 -5.40
C PHE A 259 -20.54 15.04 -5.26
N PRO A 260 -20.83 13.72 -5.07
CA PRO A 260 -19.82 12.70 -4.76
C PRO A 260 -18.64 12.64 -5.74
N THR A 261 -18.92 12.62 -7.04
CA THR A 261 -17.84 12.58 -8.06
C THR A 261 -16.99 13.84 -8.04
N SER A 262 -17.61 15.01 -7.83
CA SER A 262 -16.89 16.30 -7.72
C SER A 262 -16.00 16.33 -6.47
N SER A 263 -16.54 15.87 -5.33
CA SER A 263 -15.82 15.77 -4.07
C SER A 263 -14.60 14.86 -4.20
N THR A 264 -14.78 13.70 -4.83
CA THR A 264 -13.69 12.74 -5.04
C THR A 264 -12.57 13.32 -5.90
N PHE A 265 -12.88 13.92 -7.06
CA PHE A 265 -11.85 14.48 -7.93
C PHE A 265 -11.11 15.64 -7.29
N THR A 266 -11.83 16.53 -6.58
CA THR A 266 -11.18 17.65 -5.87
C THR A 266 -10.31 17.14 -4.71
N PHE A 267 -10.77 16.13 -3.98
CA PHE A 267 -9.97 15.47 -2.97
C PHE A 267 -8.67 14.89 -3.56
N HIS A 268 -8.76 14.05 -4.56
CA HIS A 268 -7.58 13.39 -5.14
C HIS A 268 -6.61 14.38 -5.80
N LYS A 269 -7.12 15.42 -6.45
CA LYS A 269 -6.26 16.37 -7.16
C LYS A 269 -5.56 17.37 -6.24
N PHE A 270 -6.23 17.84 -5.18
CA PHE A 270 -5.74 18.95 -4.35
C PHE A 270 -5.43 18.56 -2.92
N ILE A 271 -6.17 17.64 -2.33
CA ILE A 271 -6.05 17.30 -0.90
C ILE A 271 -5.11 16.11 -0.69
N ALA A 272 -5.29 15.04 -1.47
CA ALA A 272 -4.49 13.83 -1.32
C ALA A 272 -2.98 14.08 -1.40
N PRO A 273 -2.44 14.92 -2.32
CA PRO A 273 -1.01 15.24 -2.33
C PRO A 273 -0.53 15.88 -1.03
N VAL A 274 -1.33 16.77 -0.43
CA VAL A 274 -1.00 17.44 0.83
C VAL A 274 -0.98 16.43 1.97
N LEU A 275 -2.03 15.61 2.10
CA LEU A 275 -2.12 14.59 3.15
C LEU A 275 -1.00 13.55 3.04
N ARG A 276 -0.59 13.16 1.82
CA ARG A 276 0.56 12.27 1.62
C ARG A 276 1.84 12.86 2.18
N VAL A 277 2.12 14.12 1.88
CA VAL A 277 3.30 14.82 2.43
C VAL A 277 3.21 14.92 3.95
N MET A 278 2.04 15.26 4.51
CA MET A 278 1.83 15.30 5.96
C MET A 278 2.03 13.93 6.63
N ALA A 279 1.65 12.85 5.94
CA ALA A 279 1.87 11.47 6.41
C ALA A 279 3.32 10.98 6.20
N GLY A 280 4.21 11.81 5.66
CA GLY A 280 5.60 11.43 5.37
C GLY A 280 5.77 10.52 4.15
N LEU A 281 4.75 10.42 3.30
CA LEU A 281 4.79 9.64 2.08
C LEU A 281 5.31 10.48 0.90
N GLU A 282 5.95 9.81 -0.06
CA GLU A 282 6.30 10.46 -1.33
C GLU A 282 5.03 10.85 -2.11
N LEU A 283 5.14 11.90 -2.93
CA LEU A 283 4.11 12.23 -3.89
C LEU A 283 3.91 11.04 -4.84
N GLU A 284 2.67 10.65 -5.01
CA GLU A 284 2.33 9.52 -5.88
C GLU A 284 2.72 9.82 -7.33
N ARG A 285 3.49 8.94 -7.92
CA ARG A 285 3.69 8.97 -9.38
C ARG A 285 2.39 8.45 -10.00
N SER A 286 1.71 9.32 -10.75
CA SER A 286 0.47 8.95 -11.43
C SER A 286 0.66 7.69 -12.25
N THR A 287 -0.01 6.62 -11.87
CA THR A 287 -0.07 5.40 -12.68
C THR A 287 -1.15 5.60 -13.73
N TYR A 288 -0.75 5.61 -15.00
CA TYR A 288 -1.68 5.70 -16.11
C TYR A 288 -1.41 4.61 -17.14
N ILE A 289 -2.43 4.24 -17.85
CA ILE A 289 -2.35 3.39 -19.03
C ILE A 289 -2.78 4.17 -20.27
N LYS A 290 -2.21 3.86 -21.42
CA LYS A 290 -2.67 4.42 -22.69
C LYS A 290 -3.87 3.64 -23.20
N ALA A 291 -4.94 4.35 -23.57
CA ALA A 291 -6.14 3.73 -24.13
C ALA A 291 -6.67 4.56 -25.30
N LYS A 292 -7.25 3.88 -26.29
CA LYS A 292 -7.93 4.50 -27.43
C LYS A 292 -9.31 4.97 -27.03
N VAL A 293 -9.70 6.15 -27.41
CA VAL A 293 -11.05 6.70 -27.24
C VAL A 293 -11.89 6.27 -28.45
N PRO A 294 -12.84 5.34 -28.29
CA PRO A 294 -13.57 4.79 -29.46
C PRO A 294 -14.64 5.72 -30.00
N GLN A 295 -15.10 6.70 -29.21
CA GLN A 295 -16.14 7.64 -29.56
C GLN A 295 -15.68 9.06 -29.26
N ARG A 296 -16.07 10.02 -30.09
CA ARG A 296 -15.81 11.44 -29.86
C ARG A 296 -16.39 11.89 -28.52
N ILE A 297 -15.55 12.58 -27.72
CA ILE A 297 -15.93 13.18 -26.44
C ILE A 297 -15.82 14.68 -26.55
N ASN A 298 -16.94 15.41 -26.39
CA ASN A 298 -16.94 16.87 -26.34
C ASN A 298 -16.55 17.31 -24.91
N SER A 299 -15.75 18.36 -24.84
CA SER A 299 -15.33 19.00 -23.59
C SER A 299 -15.58 20.49 -23.64
N GLU A 300 -15.57 21.15 -22.50
CA GLU A 300 -15.80 22.58 -22.36
C GLU A 300 -14.46 23.31 -22.21
N LYS A 301 -14.20 24.22 -23.15
CA LYS A 301 -12.98 25.04 -23.11
C LYS A 301 -12.92 25.93 -21.86
N GLY A 302 -11.72 26.10 -21.32
CA GLY A 302 -11.47 26.95 -20.14
C GLY A 302 -11.42 26.20 -18.81
N ARG A 303 -11.78 24.92 -18.78
CA ARG A 303 -11.66 24.05 -17.60
C ARG A 303 -10.98 22.73 -17.94
N THR A 304 -10.17 22.22 -17.05
CA THR A 304 -9.70 20.84 -17.12
C THR A 304 -10.88 19.92 -16.78
N GLU A 305 -11.20 18.97 -17.66
CA GLU A 305 -12.30 18.04 -17.45
C GLU A 305 -11.80 16.65 -17.06
N PHE A 306 -12.35 16.09 -16.00
CA PHE A 306 -12.16 14.69 -15.61
C PHE A 306 -13.37 13.88 -16.07
N ASN A 307 -13.13 12.92 -16.94
CA ASN A 307 -14.16 12.06 -17.50
C ASN A 307 -13.94 10.61 -17.06
N LEU A 308 -14.90 10.05 -16.33
CA LEU A 308 -14.88 8.67 -15.87
C LEU A 308 -15.02 7.71 -17.02
N VAL A 309 -14.24 6.63 -17.03
CA VAL A 309 -14.20 5.66 -18.11
C VAL A 309 -14.27 4.22 -17.63
N HIS A 310 -14.83 3.39 -18.50
CA HIS A 310 -14.64 1.93 -18.48
C HIS A 310 -13.54 1.56 -19.46
N LEU A 311 -12.69 0.63 -19.06
CA LEU A 311 -11.61 0.09 -19.87
C LEU A 311 -12.02 -1.28 -20.43
N VAL A 312 -11.85 -1.43 -21.73
CA VAL A 312 -12.02 -2.71 -22.41
C VAL A 312 -10.68 -3.10 -23.04
N HIS A 313 -10.14 -4.23 -22.65
CA HIS A 313 -8.94 -4.79 -23.25
C HIS A 313 -9.33 -5.60 -24.50
N ASN A 314 -8.62 -5.37 -25.60
CA ASN A 314 -8.78 -6.09 -26.86
C ASN A 314 -7.41 -6.39 -27.47
N GLU A 315 -7.36 -7.07 -28.62
CA GLU A 315 -6.11 -7.47 -29.30
C GLU A 315 -5.19 -6.28 -29.63
N ASN A 316 -5.75 -5.05 -29.75
CA ASN A 316 -5.03 -3.83 -30.05
C ASN A 316 -4.71 -2.96 -28.81
N GLY A 317 -4.91 -3.50 -27.60
CA GLY A 317 -4.67 -2.80 -26.33
C GLY A 317 -5.97 -2.35 -25.67
N PHE A 318 -5.92 -1.24 -24.93
CA PHE A 318 -7.08 -0.74 -24.17
C PHE A 318 -7.90 0.26 -24.95
N SER A 319 -9.23 0.15 -24.83
CA SER A 319 -10.21 1.16 -25.26
C SER A 319 -10.92 1.76 -24.04
N ALA A 320 -11.03 3.09 -24.00
CA ALA A 320 -11.64 3.83 -22.90
C ALA A 320 -13.02 4.38 -23.33
N TYR A 321 -14.07 3.88 -22.70
CA TYR A 321 -15.44 4.32 -22.92
C TYR A 321 -15.88 5.26 -21.81
N SER A 322 -16.31 6.48 -22.16
CA SER A 322 -16.90 7.41 -21.18
C SER A 322 -18.13 6.79 -20.51
N THR A 323 -18.24 6.92 -19.19
CA THR A 323 -19.44 6.46 -18.47
C THR A 323 -20.68 7.30 -18.77
N GLY A 324 -20.51 8.49 -19.34
CA GLY A 324 -21.58 9.41 -19.73
C GLY A 324 -22.45 9.95 -18.59
N LYS A 325 -22.10 9.67 -17.34
CA LYS A 325 -22.88 10.06 -16.16
C LYS A 325 -22.35 11.35 -15.52
N GLY A 326 -23.27 12.22 -15.08
CA GLY A 326 -22.93 13.50 -14.46
C GLY A 326 -22.31 13.38 -13.06
N SER A 327 -21.89 14.53 -12.51
CA SER A 327 -21.18 14.67 -11.24
C SER A 327 -21.89 14.12 -10.00
N GLY A 328 -23.23 14.04 -10.02
CA GLY A 328 -24.03 13.47 -8.95
C GLY A 328 -24.14 11.94 -8.96
N SER A 329 -23.55 11.25 -9.97
CA SER A 329 -23.69 9.80 -10.12
C SER A 329 -22.63 9.03 -9.33
N ILE A 330 -22.97 8.54 -8.16
CA ILE A 330 -22.10 7.69 -7.37
C ILE A 330 -21.87 6.30 -8.03
N THR A 331 -22.90 5.77 -8.74
CA THR A 331 -22.76 4.48 -9.43
C THR A 331 -21.84 4.57 -10.64
N GLY A 332 -21.76 5.75 -11.29
CA GLY A 332 -20.78 6.01 -12.35
C GLY A 332 -19.37 5.92 -11.83
N PHE A 333 -19.09 6.54 -10.68
CA PHE A 333 -17.80 6.47 -10.02
C PHE A 333 -17.46 5.05 -9.54
N ALA A 334 -18.41 4.39 -8.87
CA ALA A 334 -18.20 3.04 -8.32
C ALA A 334 -17.92 1.96 -9.40
N ARG A 335 -18.36 2.18 -10.64
CA ARG A 335 -18.16 1.25 -11.76
C ARG A 335 -17.01 1.62 -12.69
N ALA A 336 -16.50 2.85 -12.63
CA ALA A 336 -15.40 3.28 -13.47
C ALA A 336 -14.10 2.55 -13.11
N ASP A 337 -13.29 2.22 -14.12
CA ASP A 337 -11.95 1.67 -13.94
C ASP A 337 -10.92 2.78 -13.76
N GLY A 338 -11.20 3.96 -14.32
CA GLY A 338 -10.32 5.10 -14.29
C GLY A 338 -10.98 6.37 -14.79
N PHE A 339 -10.17 7.37 -14.99
CA PHE A 339 -10.59 8.64 -15.61
C PHE A 339 -9.54 9.17 -16.57
N MET A 340 -10.00 9.91 -17.58
CA MET A 340 -9.13 10.71 -18.44
C MET A 340 -9.16 12.17 -18.00
N GLU A 341 -8.02 12.84 -18.09
CA GLU A 341 -7.88 14.26 -17.89
C GLU A 341 -7.87 14.96 -19.26
N ILE A 342 -8.90 15.73 -19.57
CA ILE A 342 -8.98 16.52 -20.81
C ILE A 342 -8.49 17.93 -20.49
N PRO A 343 -7.40 18.40 -21.12
CA PRO A 343 -6.81 19.71 -20.84
C PRO A 343 -7.77 20.87 -21.10
N ARG A 344 -7.65 21.94 -20.32
CA ARG A 344 -8.51 23.14 -20.40
C ARG A 344 -8.62 23.81 -21.78
N ASN A 345 -7.65 23.55 -22.65
CA ASN A 345 -7.63 24.15 -24.01
C ASN A 345 -8.18 23.20 -25.08
N THR A 346 -8.66 22.00 -24.68
CA THR A 346 -9.21 20.98 -25.58
C THR A 346 -10.73 21.05 -25.58
N GLU A 347 -11.32 21.21 -26.74
CA GLU A 347 -12.79 21.24 -26.91
C GLU A 347 -13.39 19.86 -27.16
N MET A 348 -12.56 18.94 -27.65
CA MET A 348 -12.99 17.58 -27.93
C MET A 348 -11.80 16.62 -28.02
N LEU A 349 -12.05 15.36 -27.78
CA LEU A 349 -11.19 14.24 -28.15
C LEU A 349 -11.85 13.51 -29.32
N GLU A 350 -11.11 13.31 -30.41
CA GLU A 350 -11.66 12.62 -31.59
C GLU A 350 -11.70 11.11 -31.40
N ALA A 351 -12.63 10.46 -32.12
CA ALA A 351 -12.68 9.02 -32.15
C ALA A 351 -11.38 8.44 -32.73
N GLY A 352 -10.78 7.52 -32.02
CA GLY A 352 -9.50 6.91 -32.39
C GLY A 352 -8.27 7.50 -31.72
N GLU A 353 -8.41 8.64 -31.05
CA GLU A 353 -7.32 9.30 -30.31
C GLU A 353 -6.86 8.46 -29.13
N ILE A 354 -5.54 8.47 -28.83
CA ILE A 354 -4.95 7.76 -27.70
C ILE A 354 -4.69 8.76 -26.57
N THR A 355 -5.21 8.47 -25.40
CA THR A 355 -5.06 9.32 -24.21
C THR A 355 -4.58 8.52 -22.99
N ASN A 356 -4.11 9.21 -21.97
CA ASN A 356 -3.73 8.61 -20.69
C ASN A 356 -4.96 8.46 -19.80
N ILE A 357 -5.14 7.25 -19.27
CA ILE A 357 -6.19 6.95 -18.30
C ILE A 357 -5.54 6.73 -16.94
N HIS A 358 -5.90 7.56 -15.98
CA HIS A 358 -5.51 7.41 -14.58
C HIS A 358 -6.41 6.36 -13.93
N LEU A 359 -5.83 5.33 -13.36
CA LEU A 359 -6.58 4.25 -12.70
C LEU A 359 -7.11 4.70 -11.33
N LEU A 360 -8.35 4.32 -11.00
CA LEU A 360 -8.99 4.58 -9.70
C LEU A 360 -8.68 3.51 -8.65
N GLY A 361 -7.91 2.52 -8.99
CA GLY A 361 -7.46 1.45 -8.12
C GLY A 361 -6.10 0.93 -8.58
N LYS A 362 -5.50 0.03 -7.81
CA LYS A 362 -4.18 -0.53 -8.16
C LYS A 362 -4.20 -1.42 -9.41
N THR A 363 -5.37 -1.88 -9.81
CA THR A 363 -5.57 -2.73 -11.01
C THR A 363 -6.89 -2.37 -11.67
N ALA A 364 -6.95 -2.45 -13.02
CA ALA A 364 -8.23 -2.45 -13.73
C ALA A 364 -9.08 -3.64 -13.23
N ARG A 365 -10.39 -3.45 -13.08
CA ARG A 365 -11.29 -4.54 -12.73
C ARG A 365 -11.32 -5.56 -13.86
N PRO A 366 -11.41 -6.86 -13.55
CA PRO A 366 -11.49 -7.93 -14.56
C PRO A 366 -12.76 -7.87 -15.41
#